data_07e6e66570509126c1c7d6cad0162f65
#
_entry.id   07e6e66570509126c1c7d6cad0162f65
#
_cell.length_a   1.000
_cell.length_b   1.000
_cell.length_c   1.000
_cell.angle_alpha   90.00
_cell.angle_beta   90.00
_cell.angle_gamma   90.00
#
_symmetry.space_group_name_H-M   'P 1'
#
loop_
_entity.id
_entity.type
_entity.pdbx_description
1 polymer ?
#
loop_
_entity_poly.entity_id
_entity_poly.type
_entity_poly.pdbx_seq_one_letter_code
_entity_poly.pdbx_strand_id
1 'polypeptide(L)'
;MTNNIYLKTNLELIEYLNSRFSDESLFIIDSNLNNLKIDEQVNAQVSYFDINEETKNLTSVEKIWDLLFQYNLNRSSEIVIIGGGVLLDVCAFASSTFKRGVSFTFVPSTLLSMVDASHGGKNGFNNKYGKNQIGTFTLPESVIVCYQLLDTLPEDHYKDGLIELIKHGMIANAKIFNSMITKTSFNVDFEIIREGIDVKLKIVSEDFLEGNKRKLLNFGHTVGHLVEKDSNYEITHGQAVAIGIYYELLISKEQLGLPKEIIDSYLNYLNQIEYDYEYNFLSNSEKLIEMLKHDKKSNAKGVDIILLHEI
;
A
#
# COMPACT_ATOMS: atom_id res chain seq x y z
N MET A 1 18.39 3.15 6.61
CA MET A 1 16.98 3.60 6.75
C MET A 1 16.63 4.39 5.51
N THR A 2 15.44 4.20 4.97
CA THR A 2 14.96 4.96 3.80
C THR A 2 14.81 6.44 4.17
N ASN A 3 15.25 7.34 3.30
CA ASN A 3 15.08 8.78 3.47
C ASN A 3 13.69 9.20 2.93
N ASN A 4 12.87 9.85 3.76
CA ASN A 4 11.56 10.35 3.34
C ASN A 4 11.61 11.85 3.06
N ILE A 5 11.17 12.24 1.87
CA ILE A 5 11.05 13.62 1.41
C ILE A 5 9.58 13.95 1.26
N TYR A 6 9.15 15.07 1.81
CA TYR A 6 7.75 15.49 1.83
C TYR A 6 7.59 16.81 1.06
N LEU A 7 6.80 16.77 0.00
CA LEU A 7 6.54 17.88 -0.90
C LEU A 7 5.04 18.13 -1.02
N LYS A 8 4.64 19.36 -1.20
CA LYS A 8 3.22 19.73 -1.27
C LYS A 8 2.72 19.83 -2.71
N THR A 9 3.56 20.28 -3.62
CA THR A 9 3.16 20.61 -4.99
C THR A 9 3.96 19.85 -6.03
N ASN A 10 3.38 19.68 -7.22
CA ASN A 10 4.07 19.09 -8.37
C ASN A 10 5.27 19.94 -8.82
N LEU A 11 5.21 21.26 -8.62
CA LEU A 11 6.35 22.14 -8.92
C LEU A 11 7.55 21.79 -8.02
N GLU A 12 7.33 21.69 -6.70
CA GLU A 12 8.37 21.26 -5.77
C GLU A 12 8.92 19.87 -6.13
N LEU A 13 8.04 18.95 -6.58
CA LEU A 13 8.46 17.63 -7.04
C LEU A 13 9.42 17.73 -8.23
N ILE A 14 9.04 18.45 -9.27
CA ILE A 14 9.87 18.60 -10.49
C ILE A 14 11.21 19.28 -10.17
N GLU A 15 11.20 20.34 -9.36
CA GLU A 15 12.41 21.03 -8.92
C GLU A 15 13.33 20.07 -8.14
N TYR A 16 12.78 19.28 -7.22
CA TYR A 16 13.55 18.29 -6.46
C TYR A 16 14.13 17.21 -7.38
N LEU A 17 13.31 16.63 -8.27
CA LEU A 17 13.75 15.59 -9.20
C LEU A 17 14.91 16.08 -10.08
N ASN A 18 14.82 17.29 -10.65
CA ASN A 18 15.87 17.88 -11.47
C ASN A 18 17.15 18.26 -10.69
N SER A 19 17.02 18.52 -9.38
CA SER A 19 18.17 18.80 -8.53
C SER A 19 18.95 17.55 -8.11
N ARG A 20 18.26 16.39 -8.05
CA ARG A 20 18.79 15.15 -7.48
C ARG A 20 19.18 14.12 -8.55
N PHE A 21 18.49 14.11 -9.68
CA PHE A 21 18.65 13.12 -10.74
C PHE A 21 19.12 13.78 -12.04
N SER A 22 19.78 13.00 -12.91
CA SER A 22 20.36 13.46 -14.18
C SER A 22 19.86 12.60 -15.35
N ASP A 23 20.37 12.88 -16.54
CA ASP A 23 20.15 12.12 -17.77
C ASP A 23 20.66 10.67 -17.72
N GLU A 24 21.47 10.32 -16.71
CA GLU A 24 21.88 8.93 -16.44
C GLU A 24 20.86 8.13 -15.61
N SER A 25 19.83 8.81 -15.08
CA SER A 25 18.76 8.19 -14.31
C SER A 25 17.60 7.77 -15.21
N LEU A 26 16.95 6.64 -14.89
CA LEU A 26 15.73 6.20 -15.57
C LEU A 26 14.50 6.42 -14.68
N PHE A 27 13.52 7.14 -15.22
CA PHE A 27 12.21 7.31 -14.60
C PHE A 27 11.22 6.34 -15.23
N ILE A 28 10.63 5.47 -14.41
CA ILE A 28 9.56 4.56 -14.83
C ILE A 28 8.27 5.11 -14.20
N ILE A 29 7.38 5.58 -15.05
CA ILE A 29 6.18 6.33 -14.64
C ILE A 29 4.93 5.54 -15.02
N ASP A 30 3.97 5.46 -14.12
CA ASP A 30 2.65 4.87 -14.40
C ASP A 30 1.96 5.64 -15.54
N SER A 31 1.50 4.92 -16.57
CA SER A 31 0.83 5.52 -17.74
C SER A 31 -0.41 6.35 -17.38
N ASN A 32 -1.05 6.08 -16.23
CA ASN A 32 -2.15 6.89 -15.74
C ASN A 32 -1.76 8.33 -15.36
N LEU A 33 -0.45 8.61 -15.25
CA LEU A 33 0.09 9.93 -14.94
C LEU A 33 0.57 10.72 -16.19
N ASN A 34 0.29 10.22 -17.39
CA ASN A 34 0.70 10.86 -18.65
C ASN A 34 0.26 12.33 -18.77
N ASN A 35 -0.90 12.67 -18.18
CA ASN A 35 -1.44 14.03 -18.17
C ASN A 35 -0.57 15.03 -17.38
N LEU A 36 0.30 14.58 -16.51
CA LEU A 36 1.22 15.42 -15.76
C LEU A 36 2.45 15.82 -16.57
N LYS A 37 2.70 15.15 -17.73
CA LYS A 37 3.80 15.47 -18.66
C LYS A 37 5.14 15.62 -17.93
N ILE A 38 5.45 14.70 -17.05
CA ILE A 38 6.68 14.72 -16.25
C ILE A 38 7.89 14.61 -17.17
N ASP A 39 7.80 13.82 -18.25
CA ASP A 39 8.83 13.64 -19.27
C ASP A 39 9.24 14.95 -19.98
N GLU A 40 8.32 15.90 -20.12
CA GLU A 40 8.62 17.23 -20.68
C GLU A 40 9.33 18.16 -19.67
N GLN A 41 9.39 17.80 -18.39
CA GLN A 41 9.80 18.69 -17.30
C GLN A 41 11.06 18.23 -16.57
N VAL A 42 11.45 16.94 -16.71
CA VAL A 42 12.63 16.38 -16.03
C VAL A 42 13.82 16.18 -16.98
N ASN A 43 15.02 16.36 -16.45
CA ASN A 43 16.28 16.12 -17.17
C ASN A 43 16.73 14.66 -16.95
N ALA A 44 15.91 13.68 -17.34
CA ALA A 44 16.17 12.26 -17.15
C ALA A 44 15.61 11.45 -18.33
N GLN A 45 16.02 10.19 -18.42
CA GLN A 45 15.40 9.24 -19.35
C GLN A 45 14.05 8.81 -18.77
N VAL A 46 12.99 8.84 -19.57
CA VAL A 46 11.62 8.52 -19.08
C VAL A 46 11.01 7.40 -19.90
N SER A 47 10.35 6.48 -19.20
CA SER A 47 9.51 5.44 -19.80
C SER A 47 8.20 5.35 -19.05
N TYR A 48 7.09 5.45 -19.79
CA TYR A 48 5.76 5.17 -19.22
C TYR A 48 5.47 3.68 -19.27
N PHE A 49 4.88 3.16 -18.20
CA PHE A 49 4.61 1.74 -18.06
C PHE A 49 3.14 1.53 -17.62
N ASP A 50 2.41 0.76 -18.45
CA ASP A 50 1.02 0.39 -18.14
C ASP A 50 0.99 -0.91 -17.33
N ILE A 51 0.46 -0.82 -16.11
CA ILE A 51 0.37 -1.96 -15.20
C ILE A 51 -0.83 -1.82 -14.26
N ASN A 52 -1.46 -2.95 -13.98
CA ASN A 52 -2.53 -3.10 -13.02
C ASN A 52 -2.38 -4.42 -12.25
N GLU A 53 -3.31 -4.74 -11.34
CA GLU A 53 -3.20 -5.94 -10.51
C GLU A 53 -3.26 -7.25 -11.33
N GLU A 54 -3.96 -7.28 -12.47
CA GLU A 54 -4.05 -8.45 -13.36
C GLU A 54 -2.71 -8.69 -14.08
N THR A 55 -2.03 -7.61 -14.45
CA THR A 55 -0.73 -7.65 -15.12
C THR A 55 0.45 -7.63 -14.16
N LYS A 56 0.22 -7.62 -12.83
CA LYS A 56 1.26 -7.74 -11.79
C LYS A 56 1.85 -9.16 -11.76
N ASN A 57 2.59 -9.55 -12.78
CA ASN A 57 3.10 -10.91 -12.96
C ASN A 57 4.54 -10.92 -13.50
N LEU A 58 5.11 -12.13 -13.68
CA LEU A 58 6.49 -12.29 -14.14
C LEU A 58 6.73 -11.63 -15.51
N THR A 59 5.74 -11.64 -16.41
CA THR A 59 5.90 -11.01 -17.73
C THR A 59 6.14 -9.49 -17.61
N SER A 60 5.48 -8.84 -16.65
CA SER A 60 5.73 -7.41 -16.38
C SER A 60 7.11 -7.18 -15.77
N VAL A 61 7.59 -8.10 -14.92
CA VAL A 61 8.97 -8.06 -14.42
C VAL A 61 9.99 -8.19 -15.56
N GLU A 62 9.76 -9.14 -16.48
CA GLU A 62 10.61 -9.33 -17.67
C GLU A 62 10.67 -8.08 -18.54
N LYS A 63 9.52 -7.44 -18.79
CA LYS A 63 9.46 -6.16 -19.52
C LYS A 63 10.25 -5.05 -18.83
N ILE A 64 10.21 -4.98 -17.50
CA ILE A 64 11.04 -4.01 -16.76
C ILE A 64 12.52 -4.34 -16.93
N TRP A 65 12.96 -5.60 -16.79
CA TRP A 65 14.36 -5.96 -17.05
C TRP A 65 14.81 -5.60 -18.46
N ASP A 66 13.97 -5.88 -19.49
CA ASP A 66 14.27 -5.50 -20.88
C ASP A 66 14.44 -3.99 -21.00
N LEU A 67 13.58 -3.20 -20.36
CA LEU A 67 13.69 -1.74 -20.29
C LEU A 67 15.01 -1.31 -19.67
N LEU A 68 15.40 -1.89 -18.52
CA LEU A 68 16.67 -1.57 -17.85
C LEU A 68 17.90 -1.88 -18.73
N PHE A 69 17.82 -2.96 -19.56
CA PHE A 69 18.89 -3.26 -20.54
C PHE A 69 18.87 -2.30 -21.71
N GLN A 70 17.72 -1.93 -22.25
CA GLN A 70 17.59 -0.99 -23.38
C GLN A 70 18.16 0.39 -23.04
N TYR A 71 17.97 0.85 -21.81
CA TYR A 71 18.54 2.09 -21.31
C TYR A 71 19.98 1.95 -20.81
N ASN A 72 20.62 0.79 -21.02
CA ASN A 72 22.01 0.51 -20.66
C ASN A 72 22.36 0.75 -19.19
N LEU A 73 21.37 0.55 -18.26
CA LEU A 73 21.61 0.76 -16.85
C LEU A 73 22.69 -0.20 -16.31
N ASN A 74 23.48 0.30 -15.37
CA ASN A 74 24.49 -0.46 -14.65
C ASN A 74 24.23 -0.45 -13.14
N ARG A 75 25.13 -1.03 -12.35
CA ARG A 75 24.93 -1.14 -10.89
C ARG A 75 24.97 0.19 -10.14
N SER A 76 25.56 1.24 -10.73
CA SER A 76 25.61 2.59 -10.17
C SER A 76 24.49 3.51 -10.67
N SER A 77 23.65 3.03 -11.61
CA SER A 77 22.50 3.78 -12.11
C SER A 77 21.43 3.93 -11.03
N GLU A 78 20.62 4.95 -11.15
CA GLU A 78 19.48 5.22 -10.25
C GLU A 78 18.17 5.12 -11.03
N ILE A 79 17.17 4.43 -10.43
CA ILE A 79 15.84 4.27 -11.01
C ILE A 79 14.85 5.04 -10.14
N VAL A 80 14.05 5.91 -10.75
CA VAL A 80 12.95 6.61 -10.08
C VAL A 80 11.63 6.00 -10.54
N ILE A 81 10.82 5.51 -9.61
CA ILE A 81 9.57 4.83 -9.90
C ILE A 81 8.43 5.69 -9.39
N ILE A 82 7.59 6.19 -10.32
CA ILE A 82 6.49 7.12 -10.03
C ILE A 82 5.17 6.44 -10.34
N GLY A 83 4.38 6.09 -9.30
CA GLY A 83 3.12 5.37 -9.53
C GLY A 83 2.46 4.80 -8.30
N GLY A 84 1.44 3.98 -8.52
CA GLY A 84 0.73 3.23 -7.49
C GLY A 84 1.50 1.99 -7.00
N GLY A 85 1.00 1.35 -5.94
CA GLY A 85 1.65 0.22 -5.28
C GLY A 85 2.02 -0.94 -6.21
N VAL A 86 1.23 -1.21 -7.24
CA VAL A 86 1.49 -2.28 -8.23
C VAL A 86 2.79 -2.01 -8.99
N LEU A 87 2.94 -0.80 -9.53
CA LEU A 87 4.16 -0.41 -10.24
C LEU A 87 5.37 -0.41 -9.31
N LEU A 88 5.20 0.15 -8.09
CA LEU A 88 6.27 0.20 -7.10
C LEU A 88 6.79 -1.21 -6.77
N ASP A 89 5.89 -2.16 -6.52
CA ASP A 89 6.25 -3.55 -6.17
C ASP A 89 7.00 -4.26 -7.31
N VAL A 90 6.49 -4.19 -8.54
CA VAL A 90 7.09 -4.89 -9.69
C VAL A 90 8.44 -4.29 -10.06
N CYS A 91 8.53 -2.96 -10.11
CA CYS A 91 9.78 -2.27 -10.43
C CYS A 91 10.83 -2.45 -9.34
N ALA A 92 10.44 -2.43 -8.06
CA ALA A 92 11.37 -2.69 -6.96
C ALA A 92 11.90 -4.12 -6.98
N PHE A 93 11.04 -5.12 -7.25
CA PHE A 93 11.48 -6.49 -7.43
C PHE A 93 12.47 -6.60 -8.62
N ALA A 94 12.12 -6.03 -9.76
CA ALA A 94 12.97 -6.02 -10.94
C ALA A 94 14.33 -5.36 -10.64
N SER A 95 14.32 -4.19 -9.98
CA SER A 95 15.52 -3.45 -9.61
C SER A 95 16.40 -4.23 -8.62
N SER A 96 15.78 -4.88 -7.63
CA SER A 96 16.51 -5.67 -6.61
C SER A 96 17.23 -6.90 -7.17
N THR A 97 16.76 -7.41 -8.31
CA THR A 97 17.30 -8.60 -8.97
C THR A 97 18.17 -8.28 -10.19
N PHE A 98 17.92 -7.15 -10.87
CA PHE A 98 18.71 -6.71 -12.01
C PHE A 98 20.18 -6.47 -11.61
N LYS A 99 21.11 -7.13 -12.32
CA LYS A 99 22.55 -7.09 -12.03
C LYS A 99 22.92 -7.30 -10.54
N ARG A 100 22.10 -8.03 -9.78
CA ARG A 100 22.19 -8.30 -8.35
C ARG A 100 21.91 -7.11 -7.46
N GLY A 101 21.11 -6.16 -7.93
CA GLY A 101 20.62 -4.98 -7.22
C GLY A 101 21.11 -3.67 -7.83
N VAL A 102 20.13 -2.82 -8.16
CA VAL A 102 20.30 -1.44 -8.58
C VAL A 102 19.47 -0.55 -7.67
N SER A 103 20.00 0.61 -7.31
CA SER A 103 19.32 1.57 -6.43
C SER A 103 18.05 2.10 -7.06
N PHE A 104 17.00 2.28 -6.25
CA PHE A 104 15.76 2.86 -6.70
C PHE A 104 15.14 3.80 -5.65
N THR A 105 14.41 4.79 -6.15
CA THR A 105 13.65 5.78 -5.38
C THR A 105 12.17 5.68 -5.74
N PHE A 106 11.29 5.75 -4.76
CA PHE A 106 9.84 5.77 -4.96
C PHE A 106 9.27 7.18 -4.96
N VAL A 107 8.31 7.44 -5.85
CA VAL A 107 7.38 8.57 -5.82
C VAL A 107 5.95 8.00 -5.86
N PRO A 108 5.39 7.65 -4.71
CA PRO A 108 4.06 7.07 -4.64
C PRO A 108 3.00 8.07 -5.09
N SER A 109 2.07 7.65 -5.98
CA SER A 109 1.02 8.50 -6.55
C SER A 109 -0.39 8.20 -6.04
N THR A 110 -0.57 7.14 -5.25
CA THR A 110 -1.85 6.81 -4.61
C THR A 110 -1.75 6.95 -3.10
N LEU A 111 -2.85 7.27 -2.42
CA LEU A 111 -2.84 7.38 -0.95
C LEU A 111 -2.40 6.08 -0.30
N LEU A 112 -2.89 4.93 -0.79
CA LEU A 112 -2.47 3.61 -0.34
C LEU A 112 -0.95 3.41 -0.46
N SER A 113 -0.36 3.77 -1.59
CA SER A 113 1.09 3.65 -1.76
C SER A 113 1.87 4.64 -0.90
N MET A 114 1.34 5.85 -0.67
CA MET A 114 1.97 6.84 0.21
C MET A 114 2.03 6.38 1.67
N VAL A 115 0.92 5.85 2.22
CA VAL A 115 0.86 5.50 3.64
C VAL A 115 1.34 4.09 3.94
N ASP A 116 1.30 3.17 2.96
CA ASP A 116 1.58 1.76 3.21
C ASP A 116 2.61 1.14 2.26
N ALA A 117 2.33 0.99 0.96
CA ALA A 117 3.10 0.12 0.08
C ALA A 117 4.55 0.57 -0.14
N SER A 118 4.85 1.87 -0.19
CA SER A 118 6.21 2.39 -0.39
C SER A 118 7.12 2.25 0.85
N HIS A 119 6.54 1.92 2.01
CA HIS A 119 7.24 1.86 3.29
C HIS A 119 7.26 0.45 3.86
N GLY A 120 8.35 -0.25 3.77
CA GLY A 120 8.42 -1.57 4.39
C GLY A 120 9.23 -2.59 3.62
N GLY A 121 9.66 -2.23 2.42
CA GLY A 121 10.59 -3.00 1.61
C GLY A 121 10.03 -4.32 1.07
N LYS A 122 8.79 -4.67 1.33
CA LYS A 122 8.12 -5.78 0.65
C LYS A 122 7.86 -5.36 -0.78
N ASN A 123 8.27 -6.19 -1.73
CA ASN A 123 8.01 -6.02 -3.16
C ASN A 123 7.91 -7.39 -3.82
N GLY A 124 7.24 -7.46 -4.96
CA GLY A 124 7.03 -8.74 -5.63
C GLY A 124 5.92 -8.70 -6.68
N PHE A 125 5.53 -9.89 -7.10
CA PHE A 125 4.53 -10.07 -8.14
C PHE A 125 3.65 -11.28 -7.88
N ASN A 126 2.52 -11.35 -8.62
CA ASN A 126 1.53 -12.41 -8.52
C ASN A 126 1.91 -13.60 -9.42
N ASN A 127 1.51 -14.78 -9.00
CA ASN A 127 1.66 -15.99 -9.78
C ASN A 127 0.40 -16.86 -9.70
N LYS A 128 0.41 -18.01 -10.40
CA LYS A 128 -0.73 -18.94 -10.41
C LYS A 128 -1.12 -19.52 -9.05
N TYR A 129 -0.29 -19.34 -8.03
CA TYR A 129 -0.54 -19.85 -6.68
C TYR A 129 -1.09 -18.76 -5.75
N GLY A 130 -1.10 -17.50 -6.18
CA GLY A 130 -1.68 -16.37 -5.44
C GLY A 130 -0.93 -15.05 -5.58
N LYS A 131 -1.50 -14.01 -4.98
CA LYS A 131 -0.92 -12.66 -4.94
C LYS A 131 0.36 -12.64 -4.10
N ASN A 132 1.36 -11.88 -4.53
CA ASN A 132 2.59 -11.53 -3.80
C ASN A 132 3.35 -12.72 -3.18
N GLN A 133 3.34 -13.90 -3.88
CA GLN A 133 4.01 -15.11 -3.41
C GLN A 133 5.52 -15.12 -3.65
N ILE A 134 5.96 -14.35 -4.63
CA ILE A 134 7.36 -14.24 -5.02
C ILE A 134 7.75 -12.78 -4.87
N GLY A 135 8.77 -12.52 -4.06
CA GLY A 135 9.20 -11.16 -3.79
C GLY A 135 10.52 -11.10 -3.03
N THR A 136 10.94 -9.89 -2.73
CA THR A 136 12.13 -9.61 -1.92
C THR A 136 11.79 -8.63 -0.80
N PHE A 137 12.70 -8.52 0.17
CA PHE A 137 12.70 -7.45 1.16
C PHE A 137 13.83 -6.48 0.80
N THR A 138 13.51 -5.47 -0.01
CA THR A 138 14.47 -4.46 -0.46
C THR A 138 13.89 -3.07 -0.28
N LEU A 139 14.58 -2.24 0.51
CA LEU A 139 14.15 -0.85 0.75
C LEU A 139 14.57 0.05 -0.42
N PRO A 140 13.74 1.03 -0.80
CA PRO A 140 14.18 2.12 -1.66
C PRO A 140 15.23 2.98 -0.94
N GLU A 141 16.08 3.66 -1.69
CA GLU A 141 17.01 4.66 -1.12
C GLU A 141 16.25 5.82 -0.51
N SER A 142 15.22 6.29 -1.20
CA SER A 142 14.31 7.32 -0.70
C SER A 142 12.87 7.12 -1.17
N VAL A 143 11.94 7.73 -0.43
CA VAL A 143 10.52 7.86 -0.81
C VAL A 143 10.19 9.35 -0.84
N ILE A 144 9.73 9.82 -2.00
CA ILE A 144 9.35 11.23 -2.23
C ILE A 144 7.82 11.29 -2.24
N VAL A 145 7.25 11.74 -1.15
CA VAL A 145 5.78 11.88 -0.98
C VAL A 145 5.36 13.26 -1.43
N CYS A 146 4.70 13.36 -2.57
CA CYS A 146 4.15 14.62 -3.09
C CYS A 146 2.63 14.60 -2.96
N TYR A 147 2.10 15.47 -2.08
CA TYR A 147 0.68 15.49 -1.74
C TYR A 147 -0.22 15.78 -2.96
N GLN A 148 0.20 16.70 -3.84
CA GLN A 148 -0.59 17.10 -5.00
C GLN A 148 -0.79 15.98 -6.03
N LEU A 149 0.01 14.91 -6.01
CA LEU A 149 -0.26 13.74 -6.87
C LEU A 149 -1.60 13.08 -6.58
N LEU A 150 -2.14 13.25 -5.38
CA LEU A 150 -3.47 12.75 -5.01
C LEU A 150 -4.61 13.45 -5.75
N ASP A 151 -4.39 14.65 -6.29
CA ASP A 151 -5.41 15.37 -7.07
C ASP A 151 -5.77 14.64 -8.38
N THR A 152 -4.92 13.73 -8.83
CA THR A 152 -5.14 12.91 -10.04
C THR A 152 -5.79 11.56 -9.75
N LEU A 153 -5.94 11.21 -8.46
CA LEU A 153 -6.36 9.88 -8.05
C LEU A 153 -7.89 9.76 -8.10
N PRO A 154 -8.44 8.72 -8.76
CA PRO A 154 -9.86 8.42 -8.69
C PRO A 154 -10.34 8.22 -7.26
N GLU A 155 -11.56 8.63 -6.95
CA GLU A 155 -12.12 8.63 -5.60
C GLU A 155 -12.08 7.26 -4.93
N ASP A 156 -12.41 6.19 -5.66
CA ASP A 156 -12.40 4.83 -5.11
C ASP A 156 -10.99 4.41 -4.67
N HIS A 157 -9.97 4.73 -5.45
CA HIS A 157 -8.58 4.47 -5.06
C HIS A 157 -8.09 5.37 -3.91
N TYR A 158 -8.66 6.57 -3.78
CA TYR A 158 -8.39 7.42 -2.62
C TYR A 158 -8.98 6.80 -1.35
N LYS A 159 -10.23 6.29 -1.43
CA LYS A 159 -10.91 5.58 -0.34
C LYS A 159 -10.14 4.35 0.12
N ASP A 160 -9.55 3.56 -0.80
CA ASP A 160 -8.68 2.43 -0.44
C ASP A 160 -7.54 2.86 0.51
N GLY A 161 -6.90 3.98 0.21
CA GLY A 161 -5.85 4.54 1.05
C GLY A 161 -6.33 5.05 2.41
N LEU A 162 -7.56 5.59 2.47
CA LEU A 162 -8.17 6.03 3.73
C LEU A 162 -8.35 4.86 4.70
N ILE A 163 -8.68 3.67 4.22
CA ILE A 163 -8.84 2.49 5.06
C ILE A 163 -7.51 2.07 5.70
N GLU A 164 -6.41 2.11 4.96
CA GLU A 164 -5.10 1.84 5.53
C GLU A 164 -4.68 2.92 6.55
N LEU A 165 -5.01 4.16 6.28
CA LEU A 165 -4.68 5.28 7.17
C LEU A 165 -5.47 5.19 8.49
N ILE A 166 -6.79 4.91 8.45
CA ILE A 166 -7.60 4.73 9.67
C ILE A 166 -7.14 3.48 10.44
N LYS A 167 -6.75 2.40 9.74
CA LYS A 167 -6.13 1.22 10.36
C LYS A 167 -4.87 1.60 11.15
N HIS A 168 -3.98 2.41 10.59
CA HIS A 168 -2.81 2.92 11.30
C HIS A 168 -3.22 3.70 12.56
N GLY A 169 -4.31 4.47 12.47
CA GLY A 169 -4.92 5.14 13.61
C GLY A 169 -5.33 4.18 14.71
N MET A 170 -6.05 3.13 14.35
CA MET A 170 -6.57 2.14 15.29
C MET A 170 -5.47 1.33 15.99
N ILE A 171 -4.43 0.93 15.27
CA ILE A 171 -3.40 0.03 15.82
C ILE A 171 -2.30 0.75 16.61
N ALA A 172 -2.08 2.07 16.39
CA ALA A 172 -0.88 2.72 16.94
C ALA A 172 -0.97 4.24 17.17
N ASN A 173 -2.00 4.95 16.67
CA ASN A 173 -2.08 6.41 16.84
C ASN A 173 -3.52 6.91 16.86
N ALA A 174 -4.14 6.94 18.05
CA ALA A 174 -5.51 7.40 18.27
C ALA A 174 -5.81 8.81 17.67
N LYS A 175 -4.80 9.66 17.52
CA LYS A 175 -4.98 11.00 16.92
C LYS A 175 -5.42 10.91 15.46
N ILE A 176 -4.85 9.95 14.68
CA ILE A 176 -5.26 9.70 13.29
C ILE A 176 -6.72 9.24 13.28
N PHE A 177 -7.06 8.21 14.06
CA PHE A 177 -8.43 7.69 14.14
C PHE A 177 -9.43 8.80 14.48
N ASN A 178 -9.19 9.52 15.58
CA ASN A 178 -10.06 10.61 16.02
C ASN A 178 -10.19 11.74 14.99
N SER A 179 -9.10 12.09 14.31
CA SER A 179 -9.12 13.10 13.25
C SER A 179 -10.00 12.67 12.08
N MET A 180 -9.93 11.39 11.68
CA MET A 180 -10.68 10.88 10.54
C MET A 180 -12.18 10.76 10.82
N ILE A 181 -12.58 10.22 11.99
CA ILE A 181 -13.99 10.03 12.33
C ILE A 181 -14.74 11.34 12.64
N THR A 182 -14.03 12.44 12.92
CA THR A 182 -14.65 13.74 13.24
C THR A 182 -14.77 14.68 12.05
N LYS A 183 -14.11 14.38 10.92
CA LYS A 183 -14.19 15.21 9.71
C LYS A 183 -15.49 14.98 8.97
N THR A 184 -16.02 16.04 8.35
CA THR A 184 -17.19 15.98 7.46
C THR A 184 -16.80 15.75 5.98
N SER A 185 -15.52 15.82 5.66
CA SER A 185 -14.94 15.57 4.34
C SER A 185 -13.98 14.39 4.41
N PHE A 186 -13.96 13.55 3.39
CA PHE A 186 -12.99 12.45 3.33
C PHE A 186 -11.57 12.89 2.93
N ASN A 187 -11.37 14.14 2.50
CA ASN A 187 -10.02 14.66 2.23
C ASN A 187 -9.19 14.76 3.51
N VAL A 188 -8.04 14.14 3.51
CA VAL A 188 -7.14 14.06 4.67
C VAL A 188 -6.05 15.12 4.54
N ASP A 189 -5.73 15.79 5.67
CA ASP A 189 -4.62 16.74 5.69
C ASP A 189 -3.28 16.04 5.52
N PHE A 190 -2.35 16.72 4.89
CA PHE A 190 -0.99 16.21 4.67
C PHE A 190 -0.29 15.73 5.95
N GLU A 191 -0.53 16.44 7.06
CA GLU A 191 0.04 16.05 8.36
C GLU A 191 -0.49 14.71 8.88
N ILE A 192 -1.75 14.38 8.62
CA ILE A 192 -2.33 13.09 9.00
C ILE A 192 -1.73 11.96 8.13
N ILE A 193 -1.48 12.22 6.84
CA ILE A 193 -0.76 11.28 5.97
C ILE A 193 0.65 11.01 6.53
N ARG A 194 1.38 12.06 6.91
CA ARG A 194 2.71 11.93 7.52
C ARG A 194 2.69 11.10 8.80
N GLU A 195 1.74 11.38 9.68
CA GLU A 195 1.56 10.59 10.91
C GLU A 195 1.27 9.11 10.60
N GLY A 196 0.47 8.81 9.56
CA GLY A 196 0.24 7.44 9.10
C GLY A 196 1.51 6.76 8.59
N ILE A 197 2.33 7.47 7.82
CA ILE A 197 3.65 7.01 7.38
C ILE A 197 4.55 6.72 8.59
N ASP A 198 4.59 7.62 9.58
CA ASP A 198 5.41 7.45 10.78
C ASP A 198 5.02 6.21 11.59
N VAL A 199 3.71 5.90 11.68
CA VAL A 199 3.23 4.64 12.28
C VAL A 199 3.83 3.44 11.55
N LYS A 200 3.72 3.41 10.22
CA LYS A 200 4.25 2.32 9.40
C LYS A 200 5.76 2.17 9.59
N LEU A 201 6.50 3.26 9.47
CA LEU A 201 7.96 3.27 9.60
C LEU A 201 8.42 2.78 10.98
N LYS A 202 7.75 3.21 12.04
CA LYS A 202 8.05 2.76 13.41
C LYS A 202 7.88 1.25 13.54
N ILE A 203 6.75 0.71 13.09
CA ILE A 203 6.47 -0.73 13.17
C ILE A 203 7.48 -1.54 12.35
N VAL A 204 7.77 -1.09 11.12
CA VAL A 204 8.74 -1.75 10.22
C VAL A 204 10.16 -1.69 10.77
N SER A 205 10.57 -0.57 11.39
CA SER A 205 11.91 -0.45 11.98
C SER A 205 12.15 -1.40 13.14
N GLU A 206 11.10 -1.78 13.86
CA GLU A 206 11.16 -2.71 14.98
C GLU A 206 11.07 -4.18 14.53
N ASP A 207 10.47 -4.45 13.35
CA ASP A 207 10.30 -5.82 12.84
C ASP A 207 10.25 -5.82 11.30
N PHE A 208 11.40 -5.70 10.66
CA PHE A 208 11.50 -5.59 9.21
C PHE A 208 10.97 -6.83 8.46
N LEU A 209 11.25 -8.03 8.95
CA LEU A 209 10.89 -9.29 8.29
C LEU A 209 9.53 -9.88 8.72
N GLU A 210 8.72 -9.12 9.50
CA GLU A 210 7.38 -9.53 9.94
C GLU A 210 7.35 -10.81 10.81
N GLY A 211 8.32 -10.92 11.70
CA GLY A 211 8.38 -12.02 12.64
C GLY A 211 7.34 -11.92 13.76
N ASN A 212 6.99 -10.70 14.20
CA ASN A 212 6.16 -10.45 15.37
C ASN A 212 5.35 -9.14 15.25
N LYS A 213 5.93 -7.99 15.64
CA LYS A 213 5.22 -6.71 15.81
C LYS A 213 4.62 -6.18 14.51
N ARG A 214 5.27 -6.41 13.38
CA ARG A 214 4.78 -5.99 12.08
C ARG A 214 3.46 -6.68 11.69
N LYS A 215 3.12 -7.80 12.31
CA LYS A 215 1.82 -8.45 12.13
C LYS A 215 0.64 -7.55 12.51
N LEU A 216 0.83 -6.54 13.37
CA LEU A 216 -0.21 -5.55 13.70
C LEU A 216 -0.76 -4.86 12.45
N LEU A 217 0.07 -4.65 11.42
CA LEU A 217 -0.36 -4.09 10.13
C LEU A 217 -1.36 -5.00 9.39
N ASN A 218 -1.49 -6.26 9.79
CA ASN A 218 -2.48 -7.20 9.24
C ASN A 218 -3.85 -7.09 9.92
N PHE A 219 -4.10 -6.12 10.80
CA PHE A 219 -5.43 -5.85 11.32
C PHE A 219 -6.40 -5.61 10.17
N GLY A 220 -7.54 -6.30 10.14
CA GLY A 220 -8.50 -6.33 9.04
C GLY A 220 -8.13 -7.24 7.85
N HIS A 221 -6.86 -7.62 7.71
CA HIS A 221 -6.40 -8.36 6.54
C HIS A 221 -6.70 -9.85 6.59
N THR A 222 -6.86 -10.45 7.77
CA THR A 222 -7.17 -11.88 7.86
C THR A 222 -8.54 -12.16 7.26
N VAL A 223 -9.55 -11.41 7.62
CA VAL A 223 -10.88 -11.50 7.02
C VAL A 223 -10.91 -10.84 5.63
N GLY A 224 -10.25 -9.70 5.44
CA GLY A 224 -10.21 -8.99 4.16
C GLY A 224 -9.69 -9.86 3.00
N HIS A 225 -8.60 -10.60 3.16
CA HIS A 225 -8.10 -11.51 2.12
C HIS A 225 -9.08 -12.64 1.77
N LEU A 226 -9.91 -13.08 2.73
CA LEU A 226 -10.97 -14.05 2.42
C LEU A 226 -12.05 -13.42 1.55
N VAL A 227 -12.42 -12.17 1.84
CA VAL A 227 -13.38 -11.39 1.04
C VAL A 227 -12.84 -11.16 -0.37
N GLU A 228 -11.59 -10.73 -0.53
CA GLU A 228 -10.94 -10.58 -1.85
C GLU A 228 -11.01 -11.89 -2.65
N LYS A 229 -10.69 -13.00 -2.02
CA LYS A 229 -10.67 -14.31 -2.69
C LYS A 229 -12.06 -14.79 -3.06
N ASP A 230 -13.05 -14.62 -2.18
CA ASP A 230 -14.43 -15.05 -2.43
C ASP A 230 -15.10 -14.21 -3.51
N SER A 231 -14.81 -12.92 -3.58
CA SER A 231 -15.28 -12.02 -4.64
C SER A 231 -14.55 -12.21 -5.98
N ASN A 232 -13.62 -13.17 -6.10
CA ASN A 232 -12.72 -13.29 -7.25
C ASN A 232 -11.98 -11.99 -7.57
N TYR A 233 -11.66 -11.22 -6.54
CA TYR A 233 -10.96 -9.93 -6.64
C TYR A 233 -11.75 -8.81 -7.35
N GLU A 234 -13.08 -8.92 -7.40
CA GLU A 234 -13.98 -7.86 -7.91
C GLU A 234 -14.09 -6.69 -6.92
N ILE A 235 -13.89 -6.95 -5.63
CA ILE A 235 -13.85 -5.93 -4.57
C ILE A 235 -12.41 -5.41 -4.46
N THR A 236 -12.26 -4.09 -4.27
CA THR A 236 -10.94 -3.48 -4.09
C THR A 236 -10.28 -3.93 -2.80
N HIS A 237 -8.95 -3.79 -2.72
CA HIS A 237 -8.21 -4.14 -1.51
C HIS A 237 -8.69 -3.37 -0.29
N GLY A 238 -8.84 -2.04 -0.40
CA GLY A 238 -9.31 -1.21 0.71
C GLY A 238 -10.72 -1.57 1.17
N GLN A 239 -11.64 -1.85 0.24
CA GLN A 239 -12.99 -2.30 0.60
C GLN A 239 -12.96 -3.65 1.33
N ALA A 240 -12.17 -4.60 0.86
CA ALA A 240 -12.02 -5.89 1.53
C ALA A 240 -11.42 -5.75 2.94
N VAL A 241 -10.41 -4.87 3.11
CA VAL A 241 -9.82 -4.57 4.42
C VAL A 241 -10.83 -3.82 5.31
N ALA A 242 -11.65 -2.91 4.77
CA ALA A 242 -12.70 -2.23 5.53
C ALA A 242 -13.69 -3.21 6.14
N ILE A 243 -14.16 -4.17 5.34
CA ILE A 243 -15.00 -5.27 5.81
C ILE A 243 -14.26 -6.09 6.88
N GLY A 244 -13.00 -6.44 6.63
CA GLY A 244 -12.17 -7.20 7.55
C GLY A 244 -12.00 -6.51 8.90
N ILE A 245 -11.73 -5.20 8.92
CA ILE A 245 -11.65 -4.41 10.15
C ILE A 245 -12.96 -4.47 10.92
N TYR A 246 -14.11 -4.30 10.26
CA TYR A 246 -15.40 -4.38 10.92
C TYR A 246 -15.61 -5.71 11.67
N TYR A 247 -15.35 -6.83 11.00
CA TYR A 247 -15.50 -8.15 11.63
C TYR A 247 -14.47 -8.40 12.74
N GLU A 248 -13.23 -7.97 12.56
CA GLU A 248 -12.19 -8.08 13.59
C GLU A 248 -12.48 -7.18 14.81
N LEU A 249 -13.13 -6.01 14.63
CA LEU A 249 -13.65 -5.19 15.72
C LEU A 249 -14.80 -5.87 16.48
N LEU A 250 -15.72 -6.56 15.79
CA LEU A 250 -16.79 -7.33 16.45
C LEU A 250 -16.19 -8.45 17.32
N ILE A 251 -15.19 -9.18 16.80
CA ILE A 251 -14.47 -10.21 17.56
C ILE A 251 -13.73 -9.59 18.74
N SER A 252 -13.09 -8.43 18.55
CA SER A 252 -12.39 -7.68 19.61
C SER A 252 -13.33 -7.30 20.75
N LYS A 253 -14.54 -6.86 20.42
CA LYS A 253 -15.58 -6.56 21.44
C LYS A 253 -15.95 -7.80 22.21
N GLU A 254 -16.19 -8.92 21.54
CA GLU A 254 -16.63 -10.17 22.20
C GLU A 254 -15.50 -10.78 23.05
N GLN A 255 -14.26 -10.80 22.55
CA GLN A 255 -13.16 -11.51 23.20
C GLN A 255 -12.39 -10.64 24.20
N LEU A 256 -12.27 -9.33 23.93
CA LEU A 256 -11.43 -8.41 24.70
C LEU A 256 -12.21 -7.27 25.36
N GLY A 257 -13.53 -7.16 25.09
CA GLY A 257 -14.36 -6.08 25.66
C GLY A 257 -14.12 -4.72 25.02
N LEU A 258 -13.72 -4.65 23.75
CA LEU A 258 -13.56 -3.38 23.04
C LEU A 258 -14.85 -2.54 23.14
N PRO A 259 -14.80 -1.25 23.49
CA PRO A 259 -15.98 -0.39 23.58
C PRO A 259 -16.78 -0.33 22.27
N LYS A 260 -18.11 -0.45 22.38
CA LYS A 260 -19.02 -0.41 21.22
C LYS A 260 -18.91 0.91 20.45
N GLU A 261 -18.64 1.99 21.12
CA GLU A 261 -18.52 3.34 20.59
C GLU A 261 -17.43 3.44 19.51
N ILE A 262 -16.38 2.62 19.61
CA ILE A 262 -15.32 2.53 18.61
C ILE A 262 -15.87 1.93 17.32
N ILE A 263 -16.66 0.85 17.43
CA ILE A 263 -17.29 0.20 16.28
C ILE A 263 -18.29 1.15 15.63
N ASP A 264 -19.17 1.77 16.43
CA ASP A 264 -20.16 2.74 15.93
C ASP A 264 -19.49 3.92 15.21
N SER A 265 -18.38 4.43 15.76
CA SER A 265 -17.59 5.50 15.12
C SER A 265 -16.98 5.06 13.79
N TYR A 266 -16.44 3.86 13.72
CA TYR A 266 -15.90 3.29 12.48
C TYR A 266 -16.98 3.11 11.42
N LEU A 267 -18.14 2.55 11.78
CA LEU A 267 -19.27 2.39 10.85
C LEU A 267 -19.81 3.72 10.34
N ASN A 268 -19.92 4.72 11.22
CA ASN A 268 -20.30 6.06 10.81
C ASN A 268 -19.29 6.66 9.81
N TYR A 269 -18.00 6.42 10.02
CA TYR A 269 -16.97 6.84 9.09
C TYR A 269 -17.10 6.13 7.74
N LEU A 270 -17.29 4.80 7.69
CA LEU A 270 -17.50 4.06 6.45
C LEU A 270 -18.73 4.56 5.68
N ASN A 271 -19.85 4.78 6.38
CA ASN A 271 -21.06 5.36 5.77
C ASN A 271 -20.80 6.76 5.20
N GLN A 272 -19.98 7.59 5.87
CA GLN A 272 -19.64 8.93 5.41
C GLN A 272 -18.80 8.91 4.12
N ILE A 273 -17.91 7.93 3.96
CA ILE A 273 -17.10 7.75 2.74
C ILE A 273 -17.79 6.84 1.71
N GLU A 274 -19.04 6.43 1.98
CA GLU A 274 -19.83 5.53 1.11
C GLU A 274 -19.10 4.21 0.80
N TYR A 275 -18.60 3.56 1.86
CA TYR A 275 -17.91 2.28 1.77
C TYR A 275 -18.73 1.18 2.43
N ASP A 276 -19.03 0.12 1.67
CA ASP A 276 -19.75 -1.05 2.20
C ASP A 276 -18.87 -1.83 3.19
N TYR A 277 -19.49 -2.29 4.27
CA TYR A 277 -18.83 -3.06 5.32
C TYR A 277 -19.53 -4.41 5.62
N GLU A 278 -20.67 -4.68 4.99
CA GLU A 278 -21.35 -5.95 5.10
C GLU A 278 -21.00 -6.87 3.94
N TYR A 279 -20.78 -8.13 4.23
CA TYR A 279 -20.46 -9.12 3.21
C TYR A 279 -21.18 -10.45 3.50
N ASN A 280 -22.12 -10.83 2.63
CA ASN A 280 -23.03 -11.98 2.84
C ASN A 280 -22.33 -13.32 3.06
N PHE A 281 -21.14 -13.51 2.52
CA PHE A 281 -20.35 -14.72 2.68
C PHE A 281 -19.99 -15.02 4.13
N LEU A 282 -19.74 -14.00 4.96
CA LEU A 282 -19.34 -14.14 6.36
C LEU A 282 -20.46 -14.67 7.26
N SER A 283 -21.69 -14.72 6.76
CA SER A 283 -22.82 -15.39 7.42
C SER A 283 -22.77 -16.94 7.30
N ASN A 284 -21.95 -17.50 6.39
CA ASN A 284 -21.75 -18.94 6.23
C ASN A 284 -20.49 -19.41 6.97
N SER A 285 -20.66 -19.81 8.24
CA SER A 285 -19.55 -20.20 9.10
C SER A 285 -18.76 -21.42 8.61
N GLU A 286 -19.38 -22.37 7.91
CA GLU A 286 -18.68 -23.55 7.39
C GLU A 286 -17.70 -23.16 6.25
N LYS A 287 -18.19 -22.36 5.32
CA LYS A 287 -17.37 -21.84 4.20
C LYS A 287 -16.23 -20.96 4.73
N LEU A 288 -16.51 -20.11 5.73
CA LEU A 288 -15.52 -19.28 6.38
C LEU A 288 -14.38 -20.13 7.00
N ILE A 289 -14.75 -21.16 7.77
CA ILE A 289 -13.79 -22.07 8.41
C ILE A 289 -12.95 -22.81 7.36
N GLU A 290 -13.56 -23.27 6.27
CA GLU A 290 -12.84 -23.95 5.18
C GLU A 290 -11.80 -23.01 4.55
N MET A 291 -12.19 -21.78 4.23
CA MET A 291 -11.28 -20.79 3.62
C MET A 291 -10.17 -20.38 4.58
N LEU A 292 -10.46 -20.20 5.87
CA LEU A 292 -9.45 -19.91 6.89
C LEU A 292 -8.39 -21.01 6.98
N LYS A 293 -8.78 -22.29 6.83
CA LYS A 293 -7.84 -23.43 6.85
C LYS A 293 -6.88 -23.42 5.65
N HIS A 294 -7.30 -22.83 4.52
CA HIS A 294 -6.49 -22.74 3.31
C HIS A 294 -5.69 -21.44 3.20
N ASP A 295 -5.84 -20.50 4.15
CA ASP A 295 -5.03 -19.27 4.18
C ASP A 295 -3.59 -19.59 4.64
N LYS A 296 -2.61 -18.86 4.09
CA LYS A 296 -1.19 -18.93 4.44
C LYS A 296 -0.88 -18.59 5.89
N LYS A 297 -1.75 -17.82 6.52
CA LYS A 297 -1.66 -17.47 7.95
C LYS A 297 -2.12 -18.60 8.85
N SER A 298 -2.73 -19.66 8.28
CA SER A 298 -3.10 -20.86 9.02
C SER A 298 -1.83 -21.68 9.31
N ASN A 299 -1.65 -22.02 10.57
CA ASN A 299 -0.65 -22.99 11.02
C ASN A 299 -1.37 -24.19 11.63
N ALA A 300 -0.63 -25.23 12.03
CA ALA A 300 -1.19 -26.43 12.65
C ALA A 300 -2.04 -26.14 13.93
N LYS A 301 -2.02 -24.89 14.45
CA LYS A 301 -2.71 -24.46 15.67
C LYS A 301 -3.90 -23.55 15.41
N GLY A 302 -4.10 -23.05 14.17
CA GLY A 302 -5.19 -22.13 13.81
C GLY A 302 -4.76 -20.99 12.89
N VAL A 303 -5.57 -19.93 12.87
CA VAL A 303 -5.34 -18.71 12.08
C VAL A 303 -4.99 -17.58 13.03
N ASP A 304 -3.91 -16.85 12.71
CA ASP A 304 -3.55 -15.64 13.45
C ASP A 304 -4.49 -14.50 13.05
N ILE A 305 -5.16 -13.89 14.03
CA ILE A 305 -6.00 -12.71 13.87
C ILE A 305 -5.53 -11.62 14.83
N ILE A 306 -5.58 -10.39 14.39
CA ILE A 306 -5.23 -9.24 15.22
C ILE A 306 -6.49 -8.69 15.86
N LEU A 307 -6.48 -8.55 17.18
CA LEU A 307 -7.60 -8.00 17.94
C LEU A 307 -7.15 -6.78 18.74
N LEU A 308 -8.05 -5.84 18.91
CA LEU A 308 -7.83 -4.60 19.65
C LEU A 308 -8.52 -4.63 21.01
N HIS A 309 -7.84 -4.13 22.02
CA HIS A 309 -8.40 -3.92 23.36
C HIS A 309 -8.88 -2.47 23.53
N GLU A 310 -8.18 -1.52 22.90
CA GLU A 310 -8.44 -0.08 22.93
C GLU A 310 -7.84 0.59 21.66
N ILE A 311 -8.14 1.87 21.43
CA ILE A 311 -7.53 2.71 20.40
C ILE A 311 -6.88 3.92 21.05
#